data_4d460a8b124608a346812a3644ae9ace
#
_entry.id   4d460a8b124608a346812a3644ae9ace
#
_cell.length_a   1.000
_cell.length_b   1.000
_cell.length_c   1.000
_cell.angle_alpha   90.00
_cell.angle_beta   90.00
_cell.angle_gamma   90.00
#
_symmetry.space_group_name_H-M   'P 1'
#
loop_
_entity.id
_entity.type
_entity.pdbx_description
1 polymer ?
#
loop_
_entity_poly.entity_id
_entity_poly.type
_entity_poly.pdbx_seq_one_letter_code
_entity_poly.pdbx_strand_id
1 'polypeptide(L)'
;MITVDIRELPVFWINLDHQPERKERMEKFFLDEGFSNVTRVPGVVHERTARGCGLAFIDIFKTAPDKNFIIFEDDCVPTEWYDPIIEIPEDTDAFYLGVSGWARKNGKSGPFLEGELINENTYRIFNMLSGHAIYYRTKEYVDHCKQWCLDYMNESEDNFDIGIAERMNMRRVYCAKKPIVYQTTQANVTNIVLGKDLR
;
A
#
# COMPACT_ATOMS: atom_id res chain seq x y z
N MET A 1 -20.83 3.64 3.88
CA MET A 1 -19.83 3.65 2.77
C MET A 1 -19.68 5.07 2.27
N ILE A 2 -18.50 5.45 1.82
CA ILE A 2 -18.24 6.70 1.10
C ILE A 2 -17.59 6.37 -0.24
N THR A 3 -17.87 7.18 -1.24
CA THR A 3 -17.29 7.07 -2.59
C THR A 3 -16.07 8.00 -2.68
N VAL A 4 -14.97 7.50 -3.22
CA VAL A 4 -13.72 8.26 -3.39
C VAL A 4 -13.24 8.09 -4.83
N ASP A 5 -13.02 9.20 -5.55
CA ASP A 5 -12.27 9.21 -6.79
C ASP A 5 -10.77 9.34 -6.46
N ILE A 6 -10.01 8.27 -6.68
CA ILE A 6 -8.59 8.24 -6.33
C ILE A 6 -7.73 9.13 -7.21
N ARG A 7 -8.23 9.57 -8.38
CA ARG A 7 -7.52 10.47 -9.31
C ARG A 7 -7.43 11.90 -8.81
N GLU A 8 -8.36 12.29 -7.91
CA GLU A 8 -8.40 13.63 -7.32
C GLU A 8 -7.52 13.76 -6.07
N LEU A 9 -7.00 12.64 -5.56
CA LEU A 9 -6.13 12.63 -4.39
C LEU A 9 -4.68 12.97 -4.76
N PRO A 10 -3.92 13.60 -3.86
CA PRO A 10 -2.47 13.67 -3.98
C PRO A 10 -1.88 12.26 -4.04
N VAL A 11 -1.09 11.98 -5.07
CA VAL A 11 -0.40 10.72 -5.29
C VAL A 11 1.10 10.92 -5.16
N PHE A 12 1.72 10.11 -4.33
CA PHE A 12 3.17 9.96 -4.25
C PHE A 12 3.55 8.58 -4.78
N TRP A 13 4.59 8.50 -5.59
CA TRP A 13 5.03 7.19 -6.06
C TRP A 13 6.55 7.08 -6.04
N ILE A 14 7.01 5.94 -5.56
CA ILE A 14 8.44 5.68 -5.31
C ILE A 14 9.02 4.98 -6.53
N ASN A 15 10.15 5.52 -7.03
CA ASN A 15 10.87 4.89 -8.13
C ASN A 15 12.38 5.20 -8.03
N LEU A 16 13.20 4.17 -8.21
CA LEU A 16 14.65 4.29 -8.26
C LEU A 16 15.10 4.92 -9.58
N ASP A 17 16.04 5.87 -9.54
CA ASP A 17 16.51 6.60 -10.74
C ASP A 17 17.10 5.68 -11.83
N HIS A 18 17.62 4.53 -11.44
CA HIS A 18 18.15 3.53 -12.36
C HIS A 18 17.09 2.54 -12.90
N GLN A 19 15.80 2.81 -12.69
CA GLN A 19 14.66 2.04 -13.21
C GLN A 19 13.81 2.89 -14.18
N PRO A 20 14.36 3.35 -15.34
CA PRO A 20 13.67 4.27 -16.24
C PRO A 20 12.42 3.64 -16.89
N GLU A 21 12.44 2.34 -17.18
CA GLU A 21 11.29 1.63 -17.78
C GLU A 21 10.08 1.60 -16.84
N ARG A 22 10.31 1.40 -15.53
CA ARG A 22 9.24 1.47 -14.53
C ARG A 22 8.73 2.89 -14.39
N LYS A 23 9.64 3.87 -14.44
CA LYS A 23 9.26 5.28 -14.42
C LYS A 23 8.31 5.62 -15.57
N GLU A 24 8.69 5.31 -16.81
CA GLU A 24 7.89 5.58 -17.99
C GLU A 24 6.51 4.91 -17.92
N ARG A 25 6.46 3.65 -17.46
CA ARG A 25 5.21 2.92 -17.28
C ARG A 25 4.28 3.59 -16.28
N MET A 26 4.78 4.01 -15.11
CA MET A 26 3.96 4.66 -14.10
C MET A 26 3.51 6.06 -14.53
N GLU A 27 4.38 6.86 -15.16
CA GLU A 27 4.02 8.16 -15.71
C GLU A 27 2.90 8.03 -16.77
N LYS A 28 3.03 7.02 -17.65
CA LYS A 28 1.97 6.71 -18.62
C LYS A 28 0.68 6.29 -17.95
N PHE A 29 0.73 5.41 -16.96
CA PHE A 29 -0.46 4.99 -16.21
C PHE A 29 -1.19 6.17 -15.59
N PHE A 30 -0.50 7.05 -14.88
CA PHE A 30 -1.13 8.21 -14.25
C PHE A 30 -1.72 9.18 -15.28
N LEU A 31 -1.05 9.36 -16.41
CA LEU A 31 -1.53 10.22 -17.50
C LEU A 31 -2.79 9.64 -18.15
N ASP A 32 -2.75 8.36 -18.54
CA ASP A 32 -3.85 7.69 -19.24
C ASP A 32 -5.11 7.63 -18.36
N GLU A 33 -4.94 7.42 -17.06
CA GLU A 33 -6.05 7.34 -16.11
C GLU A 33 -6.54 8.72 -15.62
N GLY A 34 -5.84 9.80 -15.96
CA GLY A 34 -6.25 11.18 -15.65
C GLY A 34 -6.00 11.60 -14.20
N PHE A 35 -4.98 11.08 -13.55
CA PHE A 35 -4.57 11.57 -12.22
C PHE A 35 -4.08 13.02 -12.29
N SER A 36 -4.56 13.88 -11.39
CA SER A 36 -4.34 15.34 -11.48
C SER A 36 -3.17 15.84 -10.62
N ASN A 37 -2.80 15.11 -9.56
CA ASN A 37 -1.80 15.57 -8.58
C ASN A 37 -0.82 14.43 -8.24
N VAL A 38 0.18 14.24 -9.10
CA VAL A 38 1.13 13.14 -9.02
C VAL A 38 2.54 13.63 -8.75
N THR A 39 3.17 13.13 -7.72
CA THR A 39 4.55 13.44 -7.33
C THR A 39 5.41 12.19 -7.30
N ARG A 40 6.45 12.15 -8.14
CA ARG A 40 7.49 11.12 -8.05
C ARG A 40 8.41 11.43 -6.88
N VAL A 41 8.67 10.40 -6.06
CA VAL A 41 9.63 10.43 -4.98
C VAL A 41 10.81 9.52 -5.36
N PRO A 42 12.05 10.02 -5.42
CA PRO A 42 13.20 9.18 -5.69
C PRO A 42 13.33 8.08 -4.63
N GLY A 43 13.44 6.84 -5.08
CA GLY A 43 13.72 5.73 -4.19
C GLY A 43 15.13 5.81 -3.60
N VAL A 44 15.29 5.35 -2.37
CA VAL A 44 16.60 5.35 -1.69
C VAL A 44 17.36 4.08 -2.01
N VAL A 45 18.54 4.23 -2.62
CA VAL A 45 19.45 3.10 -2.83
C VAL A 45 20.11 2.75 -1.50
N HIS A 46 19.95 1.49 -1.08
CA HIS A 46 20.53 0.97 0.15
C HIS A 46 20.99 -0.48 -0.05
N GLU A 47 22.04 -0.92 0.64
CA GLU A 47 22.52 -2.32 0.59
C GLU A 47 21.41 -3.33 0.85
N ARG A 48 20.48 -2.97 1.74
CA ARG A 48 19.24 -3.70 2.01
C ARG A 48 18.10 -2.99 1.31
N THR A 49 17.60 -3.57 0.25
CA THR A 49 16.52 -2.99 -0.58
C THR A 49 15.30 -2.58 0.26
N ALA A 50 14.88 -3.44 1.18
CA ALA A 50 13.73 -3.15 2.05
C ALA A 50 13.94 -1.92 2.95
N ARG A 51 15.18 -1.69 3.40
CA ARG A 51 15.51 -0.49 4.17
C ARG A 51 15.47 0.77 3.31
N GLY A 52 15.94 0.69 2.06
CA GLY A 52 15.85 1.78 1.09
C GLY A 52 14.37 2.15 0.83
N CYS A 53 13.52 1.15 0.64
CA CYS A 53 12.09 1.34 0.49
C CYS A 53 11.48 2.04 1.72
N GLY A 54 11.76 1.55 2.93
CA GLY A 54 11.26 2.17 4.17
C GLY A 54 11.70 3.62 4.36
N LEU A 55 12.94 3.97 3.98
CA LEU A 55 13.42 5.36 4.02
C LEU A 55 12.62 6.27 3.07
N ALA A 56 12.31 5.79 1.86
CA ALA A 56 11.48 6.53 0.91
C ALA A 56 10.04 6.75 1.44
N PHE A 57 9.44 5.74 2.07
CA PHE A 57 8.14 5.89 2.75
C PHE A 57 8.18 6.93 3.87
N ILE A 58 9.22 6.90 4.72
CA ILE A 58 9.39 7.89 5.79
C ILE A 58 9.53 9.30 5.23
N ASP A 59 10.23 9.47 4.12
CA ASP A 59 10.38 10.79 3.48
C ASP A 59 9.04 11.29 2.91
N ILE A 60 8.21 10.39 2.36
CA ILE A 60 6.84 10.73 1.97
C ILE A 60 6.03 11.15 3.19
N PHE A 61 6.04 10.38 4.28
CA PHE A 61 5.29 10.73 5.50
C PHE A 61 5.72 12.04 6.18
N LYS A 62 6.90 12.58 5.83
CA LYS A 62 7.35 13.91 6.32
C LYS A 62 6.83 15.05 5.46
N THR A 63 6.56 14.80 4.17
CA THR A 63 6.30 15.83 3.16
C THR A 63 4.88 15.78 2.58
N ALA A 64 4.22 14.64 2.64
CA ALA A 64 2.84 14.47 2.21
C ALA A 64 1.86 15.25 3.11
N PRO A 65 0.65 15.52 2.63
CA PRO A 65 -0.43 16.01 3.48
C PRO A 65 -0.64 15.08 4.69
N ASP A 66 -1.15 15.63 5.78
CA ASP A 66 -1.43 14.86 6.99
C ASP A 66 -2.42 13.68 6.78
N LYS A 67 -3.20 13.73 5.69
CA LYS A 67 -4.22 12.72 5.35
C LYS A 67 -4.67 12.85 3.89
N ASN A 68 -5.47 11.88 3.43
CA ASN A 68 -6.09 11.85 2.10
C ASN A 68 -5.05 11.92 0.96
N PHE A 69 -4.13 10.97 0.93
CA PHE A 69 -3.17 10.80 -0.16
C PHE A 69 -2.92 9.32 -0.43
N ILE A 70 -2.32 9.03 -1.56
CA ILE A 70 -1.97 7.67 -1.98
C ILE A 70 -0.46 7.53 -2.13
N ILE A 71 0.08 6.38 -1.73
CA ILE A 71 1.45 5.97 -2.08
C ILE A 71 1.35 4.78 -3.02
N PHE A 72 2.09 4.84 -4.14
CA PHE A 72 2.33 3.72 -5.05
C PHE A 72 3.82 3.34 -5.06
N GLU A 73 4.11 2.05 -5.24
CA GLU A 73 5.41 1.58 -5.69
C GLU A 73 5.45 1.50 -7.22
N ASP A 74 6.64 1.56 -7.81
CA ASP A 74 6.82 1.64 -9.28
C ASP A 74 6.57 0.33 -10.04
N ASP A 75 6.26 -0.74 -9.33
CA ASP A 75 5.91 -2.04 -9.91
C ASP A 75 4.40 -2.34 -9.89
N CYS A 76 3.59 -1.34 -9.59
CA CYS A 76 2.14 -1.44 -9.70
C CYS A 76 1.67 -1.46 -11.16
N VAL A 77 0.65 -2.26 -11.44
CA VAL A 77 -0.08 -2.27 -12.70
C VAL A 77 -1.58 -2.42 -12.43
N PRO A 78 -2.46 -1.78 -13.23
CA PRO A 78 -3.89 -1.95 -13.09
C PRO A 78 -4.30 -3.40 -13.40
N THR A 79 -5.35 -3.86 -12.73
CA THR A 79 -5.98 -5.17 -12.99
C THR A 79 -7.17 -5.03 -13.95
N GLU A 80 -7.78 -6.14 -14.32
CA GLU A 80 -9.07 -6.16 -15.06
C GLU A 80 -10.23 -5.57 -14.24
N TRP A 81 -10.07 -5.42 -12.93
CA TRP A 81 -11.06 -4.81 -12.01
C TRP A 81 -10.73 -3.36 -11.66
N TYR A 82 -9.79 -2.75 -12.36
CA TYR A 82 -9.42 -1.37 -12.10
C TYR A 82 -10.62 -0.44 -12.28
N ASP A 83 -10.94 0.29 -11.24
CA ASP A 83 -11.89 1.40 -11.23
C ASP A 83 -11.30 2.50 -10.34
N PRO A 84 -11.12 3.72 -10.86
CA PRO A 84 -10.64 4.83 -10.04
C PRO A 84 -11.68 5.34 -9.02
N ILE A 85 -12.94 4.91 -9.14
CA ILE A 85 -14.01 5.23 -8.20
C ILE A 85 -14.16 4.06 -7.22
N ILE A 86 -13.73 4.25 -5.99
CA ILE A 86 -13.79 3.20 -4.97
C ILE A 86 -14.84 3.52 -3.89
N GLU A 87 -15.46 2.49 -3.36
CA GLU A 87 -16.33 2.57 -2.19
C GLU A 87 -15.63 2.00 -0.96
N ILE A 88 -15.51 2.81 0.09
CA ILE A 88 -14.83 2.42 1.32
C ILE A 88 -15.72 2.63 2.56
N PRO A 89 -15.53 1.88 3.65
CA PRO A 89 -16.20 2.14 4.92
C PRO A 89 -15.93 3.56 5.45
N GLU A 90 -16.92 4.17 6.10
CA GLU A 90 -16.78 5.54 6.64
C GLU A 90 -15.71 5.67 7.72
N ASP A 91 -15.45 4.61 8.45
CA ASP A 91 -14.46 4.53 9.53
C ASP A 91 -13.05 4.12 9.05
N THR A 92 -12.80 4.08 7.73
CA THR A 92 -11.51 3.69 7.15
C THR A 92 -10.38 4.61 7.61
N ASP A 93 -9.32 4.02 8.15
CA ASP A 93 -8.04 4.70 8.38
C ASP A 93 -7.15 4.64 7.14
N ALA A 94 -7.08 3.46 6.50
CA ALA A 94 -6.39 3.24 5.25
C ALA A 94 -7.10 2.19 4.39
N PHE A 95 -6.92 2.30 3.07
CA PHE A 95 -7.47 1.35 2.11
C PHE A 95 -6.40 0.87 1.12
N TYR A 96 -6.18 -0.44 1.09
CA TYR A 96 -5.23 -1.05 0.17
C TYR A 96 -5.88 -1.29 -1.18
N LEU A 97 -5.30 -0.72 -2.23
CA LEU A 97 -5.75 -0.85 -3.61
C LEU A 97 -5.28 -2.16 -4.24
N GLY A 98 -4.15 -2.70 -3.75
CA GLY A 98 -3.64 -4.01 -4.08
C GLY A 98 -3.65 -4.94 -2.87
N VAL A 99 -3.70 -6.24 -3.08
CA VAL A 99 -3.81 -7.23 -2.02
C VAL A 99 -2.72 -8.28 -2.13
N SER A 100 -1.96 -8.43 -1.05
CA SER A 100 -0.92 -9.45 -0.90
C SER A 100 -1.44 -10.61 -0.03
N GLY A 101 -1.18 -11.86 -0.46
CA GLY A 101 -1.35 -13.03 0.40
C GLY A 101 -0.27 -13.17 1.48
N TRP A 102 0.80 -12.39 1.38
CA TRP A 102 1.91 -12.42 2.32
C TRP A 102 1.60 -11.56 3.54
N ALA A 103 1.83 -12.10 4.73
CA ALA A 103 1.42 -11.46 5.97
C ALA A 103 2.34 -11.82 7.13
N ARG A 104 2.20 -11.12 8.25
CA ARG A 104 2.96 -11.34 9.48
C ARG A 104 2.09 -12.04 10.53
N LYS A 105 2.55 -13.20 11.03
CA LYS A 105 1.86 -13.95 12.09
C LYS A 105 2.86 -14.64 13.00
N ASN A 106 2.72 -14.45 14.33
CA ASN A 106 3.56 -15.07 15.35
C ASN A 106 5.07 -14.88 15.09
N GLY A 107 5.48 -13.67 14.70
CA GLY A 107 6.87 -13.33 14.42
C GLY A 107 7.42 -13.91 13.11
N LYS A 108 6.58 -14.47 12.22
CA LYS A 108 6.98 -15.05 10.93
C LYS A 108 6.25 -14.37 9.78
N SER A 109 6.93 -14.21 8.65
CA SER A 109 6.34 -13.80 7.39
C SER A 109 5.97 -15.01 6.53
N GLY A 110 4.82 -14.96 5.87
CA GLY A 110 4.35 -16.07 5.05
C GLY A 110 2.91 -15.86 4.53
N PRO A 111 2.29 -16.88 3.92
CA PRO A 111 0.94 -16.81 3.38
C PRO A 111 -0.12 -16.90 4.50
N PHE A 112 -0.08 -15.95 5.42
CA PHE A 112 -0.87 -15.94 6.65
C PHE A 112 -1.87 -14.79 6.72
N LEU A 113 -2.26 -14.20 5.58
CA LEU A 113 -3.19 -13.07 5.57
C LEU A 113 -4.45 -13.39 6.36
N GLU A 114 -4.76 -12.53 7.31
CA GLU A 114 -5.98 -12.58 8.13
C GLU A 114 -6.86 -11.38 7.83
N GLY A 115 -8.16 -11.60 7.76
CA GLY A 115 -9.14 -10.55 7.51
C GLY A 115 -10.56 -11.06 7.70
N GLU A 116 -11.49 -10.12 7.69
CA GLU A 116 -12.92 -10.39 7.77
C GLU A 116 -13.69 -9.69 6.65
N LEU A 117 -14.69 -10.35 6.11
CA LEU A 117 -15.58 -9.81 5.09
C LEU A 117 -16.52 -8.79 5.75
N ILE A 118 -16.45 -7.53 5.29
CA ILE A 118 -17.31 -6.46 5.78
C ILE A 118 -18.59 -6.36 4.92
N ASN A 119 -18.42 -6.50 3.61
CA ASN A 119 -19.52 -6.59 2.64
C ASN A 119 -19.05 -7.38 1.41
N GLU A 120 -19.88 -7.48 0.40
CA GLU A 120 -19.58 -8.29 -0.80
C GLU A 120 -18.28 -7.93 -1.52
N ASN A 121 -17.78 -6.68 -1.35
CA ASN A 121 -16.64 -6.14 -2.08
C ASN A 121 -15.46 -5.71 -1.19
N THR A 122 -15.60 -5.72 0.13
CA THR A 122 -14.62 -5.14 1.05
C THR A 122 -14.26 -6.08 2.19
N TYR A 123 -12.97 -6.24 2.42
CA TYR A 123 -12.41 -6.91 3.58
C TYR A 123 -11.72 -5.93 4.53
N ARG A 124 -11.86 -6.14 5.82
CA ARG A 124 -10.94 -5.62 6.82
C ARG A 124 -9.77 -6.56 6.94
N ILE A 125 -8.54 -6.04 6.93
CA ILE A 125 -7.30 -6.82 7.00
C ILE A 125 -6.55 -6.51 8.28
N PHE A 126 -5.78 -7.49 8.80
CA PHE A 126 -5.21 -7.39 10.15
C PHE A 126 -3.68 -7.47 10.18
N ASN A 127 -3.02 -8.01 9.15
CA ASN A 127 -1.59 -8.35 9.24
C ASN A 127 -0.87 -8.41 7.88
N MET A 128 -1.40 -7.76 6.84
CA MET A 128 -0.85 -7.84 5.49
C MET A 128 0.50 -7.17 5.37
N LEU A 129 1.46 -7.87 4.76
CA LEU A 129 2.74 -7.33 4.33
C LEU A 129 2.62 -6.83 2.90
N SER A 130 2.67 -5.54 2.70
CA SER A 130 2.74 -4.89 1.40
C SER A 130 2.75 -3.37 1.57
N GLY A 131 3.43 -2.67 0.67
CA GLY A 131 3.42 -1.22 0.57
C GLY A 131 2.99 -0.69 -0.80
N HIS A 132 2.66 -1.58 -1.76
CA HIS A 132 2.66 -1.25 -3.17
C HIS A 132 1.60 -0.24 -3.65
N ALA A 133 0.40 -0.18 -3.00
CA ALA A 133 -0.61 0.82 -3.34
C ALA A 133 -1.59 1.02 -2.17
N ILE A 134 -1.46 2.13 -1.46
CA ILE A 134 -2.21 2.39 -0.22
C ILE A 134 -2.77 3.81 -0.23
N TYR A 135 -4.06 3.93 -0.01
CA TYR A 135 -4.73 5.18 0.32
C TYR A 135 -4.68 5.42 1.83
N TYR A 136 -4.01 6.47 2.26
CA TYR A 136 -3.90 6.94 3.64
C TYR A 136 -4.96 8.00 3.91
N ARG A 137 -6.02 7.63 4.65
CA ARG A 137 -7.18 8.50 4.81
C ARG A 137 -7.12 9.38 6.06
N THR A 138 -6.57 8.88 7.17
CA THR A 138 -6.55 9.62 8.44
C THR A 138 -5.13 10.03 8.84
N LYS A 139 -5.01 11.23 9.40
CA LYS A 139 -3.75 11.73 9.96
C LYS A 139 -3.18 10.78 11.02
N GLU A 140 -4.05 10.30 11.87
CA GLU A 140 -3.67 9.43 12.98
C GLU A 140 -3.03 8.13 12.49
N TYR A 141 -3.53 7.56 11.39
CA TYR A 141 -2.92 6.38 10.79
C TYR A 141 -1.56 6.71 10.14
N VAL A 142 -1.45 7.85 9.46
CA VAL A 142 -0.18 8.34 8.89
C VAL A 142 0.88 8.49 9.97
N ASP A 143 0.55 9.15 11.09
CA ASP A 143 1.46 9.34 12.22
C ASP A 143 1.92 8.00 12.82
N HIS A 144 0.99 7.04 12.94
CA HIS A 144 1.31 5.70 13.42
C HIS A 144 2.20 4.92 12.44
N CYS A 145 1.90 4.92 11.15
CA CYS A 145 2.72 4.25 10.16
C CYS A 145 4.15 4.79 10.14
N LYS A 146 4.30 6.11 10.19
CA LYS A 146 5.60 6.77 10.31
C LYS A 146 6.36 6.30 11.53
N GLN A 147 5.72 6.29 12.70
CA GLN A 147 6.35 5.86 13.94
C GLN A 147 6.69 4.37 13.91
N TRP A 148 5.78 3.52 13.48
CA TRP A 148 5.99 2.07 13.40
C TRP A 148 7.10 1.68 12.43
N CYS A 149 7.20 2.38 11.29
CA CYS A 149 8.31 2.19 10.37
C CYS A 149 9.64 2.60 11.01
N LEU A 150 9.69 3.74 11.69
CA LEU A 150 10.90 4.22 12.36
C LEU A 150 11.34 3.28 13.48
N ASP A 151 10.43 2.87 14.36
CA ASP A 151 10.70 1.96 15.46
C ASP A 151 11.25 0.65 14.93
N TYR A 152 10.57 0.07 13.95
CA TYR A 152 10.97 -1.21 13.39
C TYR A 152 12.32 -1.16 12.68
N MET A 153 12.57 -0.11 11.90
CA MET A 153 13.86 0.07 11.20
C MET A 153 15.03 0.35 12.17
N ASN A 154 14.76 0.87 13.36
CA ASN A 154 15.78 1.07 14.39
C ASN A 154 16.08 -0.20 15.19
N GLU A 155 15.07 -1.05 15.39
CA GLU A 155 15.16 -2.24 16.24
C GLU A 155 15.52 -3.51 15.45
N SER A 156 15.27 -3.52 14.14
CA SER A 156 15.39 -4.70 13.29
C SER A 156 16.05 -4.37 11.94
N GLU A 157 16.58 -5.41 11.34
CA GLU A 157 17.17 -5.36 10.00
C GLU A 157 16.18 -5.75 8.90
N ASP A 158 14.94 -6.06 9.26
CA ASP A 158 13.89 -6.57 8.39
C ASP A 158 13.15 -5.47 7.59
N ASN A 159 12.11 -5.89 6.88
CA ASN A 159 11.30 -5.00 6.05
C ASN A 159 10.49 -4.01 6.89
N PHE A 160 10.40 -2.78 6.44
CA PHE A 160 9.71 -1.68 7.12
C PHE A 160 8.22 -1.95 7.33
N ASP A 161 7.57 -2.66 6.40
CA ASP A 161 6.15 -2.98 6.42
C ASP A 161 5.77 -3.99 7.52
N ILE A 162 6.74 -4.71 8.10
CA ILE A 162 6.50 -5.60 9.24
C ILE A 162 5.97 -4.81 10.43
N GLY A 163 6.55 -3.65 10.72
CA GLY A 163 6.10 -2.79 11.81
C GLY A 163 4.64 -2.35 11.66
N ILE A 164 4.20 -2.12 10.42
CA ILE A 164 2.79 -1.81 10.11
C ILE A 164 1.92 -3.05 10.23
N ALA A 165 2.34 -4.18 9.64
CA ALA A 165 1.56 -5.42 9.60
C ALA A 165 1.28 -5.98 11.00
N GLU A 166 2.27 -5.94 11.91
CA GLU A 166 2.11 -6.43 13.29
C GLU A 166 1.13 -5.60 14.14
N ARG A 167 0.84 -4.36 13.72
CA ARG A 167 -0.01 -3.41 14.42
C ARG A 167 -1.28 -3.03 13.64
N MET A 168 -1.45 -3.59 12.45
CA MET A 168 -2.55 -3.26 11.54
C MET A 168 -3.94 -3.52 12.16
N ASN A 169 -4.07 -4.58 12.97
CA ASN A 169 -5.31 -4.92 13.66
C ASN A 169 -5.78 -3.86 14.67
N MET A 170 -4.89 -2.96 15.10
CA MET A 170 -5.24 -1.83 15.99
C MET A 170 -5.97 -0.71 15.27
N ARG A 171 -6.11 -0.81 13.93
CA ARG A 171 -6.65 0.24 13.07
C ARG A 171 -7.74 -0.29 12.14
N ARG A 172 -8.45 0.63 11.49
CA ARG A 172 -9.49 0.34 10.51
C ARG A 172 -8.89 0.30 9.12
N VAL A 173 -8.18 -0.78 8.81
CA VAL A 173 -7.50 -0.99 7.53
C VAL A 173 -8.31 -1.96 6.68
N TYR A 174 -8.64 -1.53 5.47
CA TYR A 174 -9.47 -2.28 4.55
C TYR A 174 -8.78 -2.50 3.21
N CYS A 175 -9.32 -3.40 2.41
CA CYS A 175 -8.94 -3.59 1.01
C CYS A 175 -10.13 -4.03 0.17
N ALA A 176 -10.04 -3.87 -1.13
CA ALA A 176 -11.00 -4.44 -2.05
C ALA A 176 -10.87 -5.97 -2.09
N LYS A 177 -12.00 -6.68 -2.20
CA LYS A 177 -12.02 -8.13 -2.43
C LYS A 177 -11.30 -8.49 -3.74
N LYS A 178 -11.50 -7.69 -4.77
CA LYS A 178 -10.79 -7.75 -6.03
C LYS A 178 -9.82 -6.58 -6.09
N PRO A 179 -8.50 -6.83 -6.04
CA PRO A 179 -7.54 -5.75 -6.06
C PRO A 179 -7.61 -4.97 -7.37
N ILE A 180 -7.54 -3.65 -7.30
CA ILE A 180 -7.57 -2.81 -8.50
C ILE A 180 -6.17 -2.62 -9.11
N VAL A 181 -5.11 -2.92 -8.34
CA VAL A 181 -3.73 -2.95 -8.84
C VAL A 181 -3.00 -4.22 -8.39
N TYR A 182 -2.02 -4.64 -9.18
CA TYR A 182 -1.09 -5.72 -8.86
C TYR A 182 0.33 -5.19 -8.71
N GLN A 183 1.15 -5.93 -7.97
CA GLN A 183 2.59 -5.78 -7.92
C GLN A 183 3.23 -6.78 -8.90
N THR A 184 3.96 -6.30 -9.91
CA THR A 184 4.48 -7.16 -10.99
C THR A 184 5.69 -8.00 -10.58
N THR A 185 6.52 -7.52 -9.67
CA THR A 185 7.76 -8.20 -9.28
C THR A 185 7.55 -9.42 -8.38
N GLN A 186 6.38 -9.55 -7.76
CA GLN A 186 6.04 -10.63 -6.85
C GLN A 186 4.71 -11.30 -7.18
N ALA A 187 4.32 -11.29 -8.45
CA ALA A 187 3.00 -11.69 -8.94
C ALA A 187 2.52 -13.07 -8.48
N ASN A 188 3.43 -14.02 -8.29
CA ASN A 188 3.09 -15.40 -7.94
C ASN A 188 2.89 -15.65 -6.43
N VAL A 189 3.28 -14.71 -5.58
CA VAL A 189 3.31 -14.90 -4.12
C VAL A 189 2.37 -13.93 -3.40
N THR A 190 2.17 -12.76 -3.97
CA THR A 190 1.56 -11.65 -3.26
C THR A 190 0.17 -11.27 -3.77
N ASN A 191 -0.04 -11.30 -5.09
CA ASN A 191 -1.31 -10.83 -5.65
C ASN A 191 -2.40 -11.90 -5.50
N ILE A 192 -3.41 -11.63 -4.70
CA ILE A 192 -4.54 -12.54 -4.49
C ILE A 192 -5.87 -11.82 -4.64
N VAL A 193 -6.88 -12.59 -5.05
CA VAL A 193 -8.29 -12.19 -4.95
C VAL A 193 -8.87 -12.81 -3.69
N LEU A 194 -9.36 -11.97 -2.79
CA LEU A 194 -9.91 -12.42 -1.52
C LEU A 194 -11.25 -13.15 -1.69
N GLY A 195 -11.47 -14.17 -0.90
CA GLY A 195 -12.76 -14.87 -0.83
C GLY A 195 -12.74 -16.35 -1.10
N LYS A 196 -11.59 -16.93 -1.53
CA LYS A 196 -11.48 -18.38 -1.66
C LYS A 196 -10.70 -19.03 -0.52
N ASP A 197 -9.80 -18.30 0.16
CA ASP A 197 -8.80 -18.87 1.07
C ASP A 197 -8.49 -18.07 2.34
N LEU A 198 -9.27 -17.06 2.70
CA LEU A 198 -9.19 -16.49 4.05
C LEU A 198 -9.91 -17.44 5.01
N ARG A 199 -9.15 -18.28 5.68
CA ARG A 199 -9.62 -19.16 6.76
C ARG A 199 -9.22 -18.58 8.10
#